data_62a68fd0e4668ab2e5fcd62c9272e424
#
_entry.id   62a68fd0e4668ab2e5fcd62c9272e424
#
_cell.length_a   1.000
_cell.length_b   1.000
_cell.length_c   1.000
_cell.angle_alpha   90.00
_cell.angle_beta   90.00
_cell.angle_gamma   90.00
#
_symmetry.space_group_name_H-M   'P 1'
#
loop_
_entity.id
_entity.type
_entity.pdbx_description
1 polymer ?
#
loop_
_entity_poly.entity_id
_entity_poly.type
_entity_poly.pdbx_seq_one_letter_code
_entity_poly.pdbx_strand_id
1 'polypeptide(L)'
;MFSTIKNKFNKFDLDWRKSIENLDGSKKQFNSAKRHAFWIDHEFLRFFYHNKAEVAPGVFRSNQPSPDRLKTWAKSGIKTVINLRGASNQGSYFLELQKCKDLGIKLIDHPLYATRLASSKELLGLADIFERVNYPILLHCKSGADRAGLASVMYHLIILNTPFP
;
A
#
# COMPACT_ATOMS: atom_id res chain seq x y z
N MET A 1 -6.58 -1.32 33.68
CA MET A 1 -7.81 -1.19 32.85
C MET A 1 -7.47 -0.96 31.35
N PHE A 2 -6.69 0.04 30.95
CA PHE A 2 -6.32 0.31 29.56
C PHE A 2 -5.55 -0.81 28.87
N SER A 3 -4.62 -1.49 29.54
CA SER A 3 -3.86 -2.62 29.00
C SER A 3 -4.75 -3.82 28.65
N THR A 4 -5.76 -4.09 29.48
CA THR A 4 -6.70 -5.20 29.27
C THR A 4 -7.61 -4.95 28.06
N ILE A 5 -8.06 -3.71 27.86
CA ILE A 5 -8.87 -3.31 26.70
C ILE A 5 -8.04 -3.40 25.43
N LYS A 6 -6.81 -2.89 25.45
CA LYS A 6 -5.86 -2.98 24.33
C LYS A 6 -5.57 -4.41 23.92
N ASN A 7 -5.36 -5.30 24.89
CA ASN A 7 -5.12 -6.72 24.62
C ASN A 7 -6.34 -7.43 24.01
N LYS A 8 -7.55 -7.12 24.51
CA LYS A 8 -8.79 -7.66 23.93
C LYS A 8 -9.00 -7.18 22.48
N PHE A 9 -8.72 -5.89 22.22
CA PHE A 9 -8.82 -5.34 20.87
C PHE A 9 -7.80 -5.97 19.92
N ASN A 10 -6.55 -6.12 20.35
CA ASN A 10 -5.51 -6.75 19.53
C ASN A 10 -5.86 -8.22 19.22
N LYS A 11 -6.41 -8.96 20.19
CA LYS A 11 -6.86 -10.33 19.97
C LYS A 11 -8.01 -10.38 18.96
N PHE A 12 -9.00 -9.52 19.09
CA PHE A 12 -10.11 -9.41 18.15
C PHE A 12 -9.64 -9.11 16.73
N ASP A 13 -8.71 -8.16 16.55
CA ASP A 13 -8.12 -7.82 15.26
C ASP A 13 -7.38 -9.03 14.66
N LEU A 14 -6.57 -9.73 15.46
CA LEU A 14 -5.84 -10.92 15.00
C LEU A 14 -6.80 -12.04 14.57
N ASP A 15 -7.84 -12.31 15.32
CA ASP A 15 -8.82 -13.35 14.98
C ASP A 15 -9.60 -12.97 13.70
N TRP A 16 -9.91 -11.69 13.53
CA TRP A 16 -10.54 -11.20 12.32
C TRP A 16 -9.63 -11.35 11.09
N ARG A 17 -8.33 -11.00 11.19
CA ARG A 17 -7.36 -11.19 10.11
C ARG A 17 -7.22 -12.65 9.71
N LYS A 18 -7.15 -13.57 10.67
CA LYS A 18 -7.13 -15.02 10.40
C LYS A 18 -8.36 -15.47 9.60
N SER A 19 -9.54 -14.90 9.88
CA SER A 19 -10.74 -15.21 9.12
C SER A 19 -10.71 -14.71 7.67
N ILE A 20 -9.85 -13.73 7.37
CA ILE A 20 -9.62 -13.21 6.02
C ILE A 20 -8.55 -14.02 5.29
N GLU A 21 -7.56 -14.58 5.99
CA GLU A 21 -6.49 -15.39 5.39
C GLU A 21 -6.97 -16.71 4.78
N ASN A 22 -7.99 -17.33 5.36
CA ASN A 22 -8.57 -18.58 4.84
C ASN A 22 -9.44 -18.29 3.59
N LEU A 23 -8.75 -18.00 2.50
CA LEU A 23 -9.30 -17.50 1.25
C LEU A 23 -10.05 -18.60 0.48
N ASP A 24 -11.36 -18.60 0.55
CA ASP A 24 -12.23 -19.38 -0.34
C ASP A 24 -12.76 -18.54 -1.54
N GLY A 25 -12.40 -17.24 -1.60
CA GLY A 25 -12.90 -16.31 -2.62
C GLY A 25 -14.37 -15.93 -2.44
N SER A 26 -14.98 -16.31 -1.33
CA SER A 26 -16.41 -16.10 -1.10
C SER A 26 -16.77 -14.62 -0.96
N LYS A 27 -18.01 -14.28 -1.33
CA LYS A 27 -18.59 -12.94 -1.10
C LYS A 27 -18.56 -12.56 0.39
N LYS A 28 -18.69 -13.54 1.29
CA LYS A 28 -18.61 -13.36 2.75
C LYS A 28 -17.23 -12.87 3.16
N GLN A 29 -16.18 -13.48 2.64
CA GLN A 29 -14.81 -13.10 2.91
C GLN A 29 -14.48 -11.71 2.40
N PHE A 30 -14.89 -11.39 1.17
CA PHE A 30 -14.70 -10.07 0.59
C PHE A 30 -15.40 -8.98 1.44
N ASN A 31 -16.61 -9.24 1.91
CA ASN A 31 -17.33 -8.32 2.81
C ASN A 31 -16.66 -8.19 4.18
N SER A 32 -16.08 -9.27 4.71
CA SER A 32 -15.28 -9.25 5.95
C SER A 32 -14.04 -8.38 5.79
N ALA A 33 -13.30 -8.55 4.68
CA ALA A 33 -12.14 -7.75 4.37
C ALA A 33 -12.47 -6.25 4.22
N LYS A 34 -13.58 -5.91 3.57
CA LYS A 34 -14.06 -4.53 3.47
C LYS A 34 -14.35 -3.90 4.83
N ARG A 35 -15.06 -4.62 5.69
CA ARG A 35 -15.36 -4.12 7.05
C ARG A 35 -14.09 -3.96 7.87
N HIS A 36 -13.15 -4.90 7.78
CA HIS A 36 -11.84 -4.79 8.44
C HIS A 36 -11.06 -3.57 7.93
N ALA A 37 -10.96 -3.38 6.62
CA ALA A 37 -10.29 -2.23 6.02
C ALA A 37 -10.92 -0.91 6.48
N PHE A 38 -12.24 -0.85 6.50
CA PHE A 38 -12.97 0.35 6.89
C PHE A 38 -12.74 0.73 8.36
N TRP A 39 -12.94 -0.20 9.29
CA TRP A 39 -12.91 0.09 10.72
C TRP A 39 -11.53 -0.03 11.37
N ILE A 40 -10.76 -1.05 11.02
CA ILE A 40 -9.48 -1.35 11.67
C ILE A 40 -8.32 -0.63 10.97
N ASP A 41 -8.29 -0.63 9.63
CA ASP A 41 -7.26 0.08 8.88
C ASP A 41 -7.60 1.55 8.61
N HIS A 42 -8.73 2.03 9.16
CA HIS A 42 -9.15 3.44 9.12
C HIS A 42 -9.37 3.95 7.68
N GLU A 43 -9.90 3.09 6.79
CA GLU A 43 -10.16 3.47 5.40
C GLU A 43 -11.12 4.66 5.29
N PHE A 44 -12.07 4.80 6.23
CA PHE A 44 -13.01 5.91 6.26
C PHE A 44 -12.32 7.28 6.33
N LEU A 45 -11.18 7.40 7.01
CA LEU A 45 -10.42 8.65 7.04
C LEU A 45 -9.81 8.96 5.67
N ARG A 46 -9.46 7.95 4.90
CA ARG A 46 -8.84 8.10 3.57
C ARG A 46 -9.82 8.60 2.49
N PHE A 47 -11.12 8.67 2.78
CA PHE A 47 -12.08 9.33 1.91
C PHE A 47 -11.83 10.84 1.82
N PHE A 48 -11.34 11.46 2.89
CA PHE A 48 -11.16 12.91 2.99
C PHE A 48 -9.81 13.38 2.48
N TYR A 49 -8.81 12.50 2.38
CA TYR A 49 -7.50 12.86 1.86
C TYR A 49 -6.90 11.72 1.02
N HIS A 50 -6.25 12.05 -0.06
CA HIS A 50 -5.69 11.08 -0.97
C HIS A 50 -4.16 11.06 -0.96
N ASN A 51 -3.54 12.17 -0.56
CA ASN A 51 -2.10 12.43 -0.71
C ASN A 51 -1.57 12.01 -2.09
N LYS A 52 -2.44 12.22 -3.11
CA LYS A 52 -2.11 11.93 -4.49
C LYS A 52 -1.19 13.03 -5.02
N ALA A 53 -0.06 12.63 -5.56
CA ALA A 53 0.84 13.53 -6.29
C ALA A 53 1.52 12.76 -7.42
N GLU A 54 1.82 13.47 -8.50
CA GLU A 54 2.76 13.03 -9.50
C GLU A 54 4.17 13.38 -9.01
N VAL A 55 5.04 12.39 -8.93
CA VAL A 55 6.43 12.50 -8.48
C VAL A 55 7.32 12.86 -9.66
N ALA A 56 7.07 12.21 -10.80
CA ALA A 56 7.74 12.42 -12.08
C ALA A 56 6.81 11.89 -13.18
N PRO A 57 7.05 12.18 -14.45
CA PRO A 57 6.25 11.64 -15.54
C PRO A 57 6.11 10.11 -15.45
N GLY A 58 4.88 9.63 -15.25
CA GLY A 58 4.58 8.21 -15.10
C GLY A 58 4.88 7.61 -13.71
N VAL A 59 5.20 8.43 -12.71
CA VAL A 59 5.43 8.01 -11.32
C VAL A 59 4.50 8.78 -10.40
N PHE A 60 3.63 8.06 -9.72
CA PHE A 60 2.61 8.62 -8.84
C PHE A 60 2.78 8.10 -7.43
N ARG A 61 2.33 8.90 -6.45
CA ARG A 61 2.20 8.45 -5.06
C ARG A 61 0.80 8.69 -4.54
N SER A 62 0.37 7.87 -3.57
CA SER A 62 -0.89 8.08 -2.85
C SER A 62 -0.88 7.42 -1.47
N ASN A 63 -1.96 7.61 -0.70
CA ASN A 63 -2.28 6.73 0.42
C ASN A 63 -2.73 5.36 -0.10
N GLN A 64 -2.98 4.40 0.83
CA GLN A 64 -3.50 3.07 0.50
C GLN A 64 -4.74 3.19 -0.41
N PRO A 65 -4.69 2.70 -1.65
CA PRO A 65 -5.82 2.81 -2.56
C PRO A 65 -6.93 1.83 -2.19
N SER A 66 -8.18 2.27 -2.26
CA SER A 66 -9.33 1.38 -2.22
C SER A 66 -9.50 0.64 -3.57
N PRO A 67 -10.30 -0.44 -3.63
CA PRO A 67 -10.57 -1.14 -4.89
C PRO A 67 -11.08 -0.22 -6.02
N ASP A 68 -11.89 0.79 -5.69
CA ASP A 68 -12.42 1.71 -6.70
C ASP A 68 -11.37 2.73 -7.15
N ARG A 69 -10.48 3.15 -6.27
CA ARG A 69 -9.33 3.97 -6.65
C ARG A 69 -8.35 3.21 -7.53
N LEU A 70 -8.14 1.91 -7.28
CA LEU A 70 -7.33 1.07 -8.17
C LEU A 70 -7.93 0.98 -9.57
N LYS A 71 -9.27 0.91 -9.72
CA LYS A 71 -9.92 1.02 -11.03
C LYS A 71 -9.62 2.34 -11.72
N THR A 72 -9.61 3.44 -10.96
CA THR A 72 -9.28 4.76 -11.50
C THR A 72 -7.82 4.82 -11.94
N TRP A 73 -6.89 4.30 -11.15
CA TRP A 73 -5.49 4.21 -11.50
C TRP A 73 -5.24 3.32 -12.74
N ALA A 74 -5.95 2.19 -12.84
CA ALA A 74 -5.89 1.34 -14.04
C ALA A 74 -6.31 2.10 -15.31
N LYS A 75 -7.41 2.88 -15.23
CA LYS A 75 -7.87 3.74 -16.34
C LYS A 75 -6.87 4.83 -16.70
N SER A 76 -6.07 5.30 -15.75
CA SER A 76 -4.97 6.23 -15.97
C SER A 76 -3.69 5.54 -16.50
N GLY A 77 -3.76 4.23 -16.78
CA GLY A 77 -2.66 3.47 -17.41
C GLY A 77 -1.63 2.89 -16.45
N ILE A 78 -1.84 2.94 -15.12
CA ILE A 78 -0.90 2.34 -14.15
C ILE A 78 -0.70 0.85 -14.46
N LYS A 79 0.58 0.45 -14.56
CA LYS A 79 1.01 -0.94 -14.82
C LYS A 79 1.45 -1.66 -13.56
N THR A 80 2.08 -0.93 -12.64
CA THR A 80 2.64 -1.50 -11.41
C THR A 80 2.24 -0.67 -10.20
N VAL A 81 1.83 -1.34 -9.14
CA VAL A 81 1.64 -0.77 -7.80
C VAL A 81 2.77 -1.27 -6.91
N ILE A 82 3.47 -0.36 -6.23
CA ILE A 82 4.51 -0.67 -5.26
C ILE A 82 3.95 -0.39 -3.86
N ASN A 83 3.65 -1.45 -3.15
CA ASN A 83 3.13 -1.42 -1.79
C ASN A 83 4.27 -1.31 -0.77
N LEU A 84 4.49 -0.11 -0.27
CA LEU A 84 5.52 0.16 0.75
C LEU A 84 5.11 -0.24 2.19
N ARG A 85 3.94 -0.86 2.34
CA ARG A 85 3.53 -1.48 3.61
C ARG A 85 4.00 -2.93 3.70
N GLY A 86 4.27 -3.55 2.54
CA GLY A 86 4.54 -4.98 2.41
C GLY A 86 3.29 -5.85 2.48
N ALA A 87 3.46 -7.11 2.15
CA ALA A 87 2.42 -8.11 2.28
C ALA A 87 1.94 -8.23 3.73
N SER A 88 0.65 -8.39 3.92
CA SER A 88 0.06 -8.52 5.26
C SER A 88 -1.28 -9.25 5.21
N ASN A 89 -1.75 -9.70 6.36
CA ASN A 89 -3.08 -10.29 6.53
C ASN A 89 -4.18 -9.25 6.81
N GLN A 90 -3.97 -8.00 6.48
CA GLN A 90 -4.98 -6.95 6.63
C GLN A 90 -6.00 -7.01 5.50
N GLY A 91 -7.26 -6.67 5.81
CA GLY A 91 -8.33 -6.63 4.81
C GLY A 91 -8.04 -5.68 3.65
N SER A 92 -7.38 -4.54 3.91
CA SER A 92 -6.95 -3.60 2.86
C SER A 92 -5.96 -4.21 1.88
N TYR A 93 -4.99 -5.00 2.37
CA TYR A 93 -4.03 -5.70 1.51
C TYR A 93 -4.73 -6.79 0.67
N PHE A 94 -5.60 -7.58 1.29
CA PHE A 94 -6.37 -8.58 0.57
C PHE A 94 -7.19 -7.97 -0.59
N LEU A 95 -7.90 -6.89 -0.31
CA LEU A 95 -8.70 -6.19 -1.32
C LEU A 95 -7.84 -5.60 -2.45
N GLU A 96 -6.67 -5.09 -2.12
CA GLU A 96 -5.70 -4.57 -3.08
C GLU A 96 -5.15 -5.68 -3.97
N LEU A 97 -4.67 -6.78 -3.37
CA LEU A 97 -4.13 -7.94 -4.10
C LEU A 97 -5.14 -8.50 -5.10
N GLN A 98 -6.38 -8.73 -4.65
CA GLN A 98 -7.45 -9.22 -5.53
C GLN A 98 -7.76 -8.21 -6.65
N LYS A 99 -7.83 -6.92 -6.31
CA LYS A 99 -8.17 -5.90 -7.30
C LYS A 99 -7.05 -5.69 -8.31
N CYS A 100 -5.79 -5.72 -7.92
CA CYS A 100 -4.66 -5.67 -8.84
C CYS A 100 -4.69 -6.86 -9.81
N LYS A 101 -4.95 -8.06 -9.30
CA LYS A 101 -5.12 -9.27 -10.12
C LYS A 101 -6.24 -9.11 -11.14
N ASP A 102 -7.44 -8.66 -10.72
CA ASP A 102 -8.60 -8.45 -11.59
C ASP A 102 -8.32 -7.43 -12.72
N LEU A 103 -7.48 -6.43 -12.44
CA LEU A 103 -7.16 -5.33 -13.35
C LEU A 103 -5.90 -5.58 -14.20
N GLY A 104 -5.20 -6.69 -13.99
CA GLY A 104 -3.92 -6.98 -14.65
C GLY A 104 -2.78 -6.04 -14.23
N ILE A 105 -2.88 -5.42 -13.05
CA ILE A 105 -1.83 -4.56 -12.47
C ILE A 105 -0.87 -5.43 -11.68
N LYS A 106 0.44 -5.27 -11.91
CA LYS A 106 1.46 -5.93 -11.11
C LYS A 106 1.54 -5.29 -9.72
N LEU A 107 1.34 -6.09 -8.66
CA LEU A 107 1.57 -5.65 -7.29
C LEU A 107 2.95 -6.11 -6.84
N ILE A 108 3.77 -5.19 -6.32
CA ILE A 108 5.08 -5.46 -5.75
C ILE A 108 5.07 -5.02 -4.29
N ASP A 109 5.33 -5.95 -3.40
CA ASP A 109 5.46 -5.68 -1.97
C ASP A 109 6.92 -5.37 -1.63
N HIS A 110 7.18 -4.15 -1.18
CA HIS A 110 8.50 -3.71 -0.72
C HIS A 110 8.35 -2.98 0.63
N PRO A 111 8.42 -3.70 1.76
CA PRO A 111 8.12 -3.13 3.07
C PRO A 111 9.18 -2.11 3.50
N LEU A 112 8.73 -0.90 3.76
CA LEU A 112 9.44 0.14 4.51
C LEU A 112 8.72 0.39 5.84
N TYR A 113 9.43 0.96 6.81
CA TYR A 113 8.89 1.19 8.15
C TYR A 113 8.84 2.68 8.46
N ALA A 114 7.71 3.16 8.98
CA ALA A 114 7.54 4.56 9.36
C ALA A 114 8.20 4.90 10.72
N THR A 115 8.56 3.88 11.51
CA THR A 115 9.06 4.02 12.88
C THR A 115 10.58 3.90 13.01
N ARG A 116 11.29 3.65 11.91
CA ARG A 116 12.74 3.56 11.87
C ARG A 116 13.29 4.00 10.52
N LEU A 117 14.56 4.30 10.46
CA LEU A 117 15.24 4.55 9.19
C LEU A 117 15.27 3.29 8.34
N ALA A 118 15.18 3.48 7.04
CA ALA A 118 15.36 2.39 6.08
C ALA A 118 16.82 1.95 6.06
N SER A 119 17.05 0.65 6.02
CA SER A 119 18.38 0.08 5.86
C SER A 119 18.89 0.24 4.41
N SER A 120 20.21 0.18 4.22
CA SER A 120 20.79 0.19 2.87
C SER A 120 20.21 -0.90 1.97
N LYS A 121 19.92 -2.09 2.51
CA LYS A 121 19.30 -3.19 1.77
C LYS A 121 17.90 -2.83 1.27
N GLU A 122 17.09 -2.16 2.10
CA GLU A 122 15.74 -1.72 1.72
C GLU A 122 15.81 -0.63 0.64
N LEU A 123 16.75 0.32 0.77
CA LEU A 123 16.92 1.39 -0.20
C LEU A 123 17.43 0.86 -1.55
N LEU A 124 18.46 0.01 -1.54
CA LEU A 124 18.98 -0.62 -2.76
C LEU A 124 17.94 -1.53 -3.43
N GLY A 125 17.16 -2.28 -2.65
CA GLY A 125 16.06 -3.09 -3.18
C GLY A 125 14.97 -2.25 -3.84
N LEU A 126 14.68 -1.06 -3.31
CA LEU A 126 13.75 -0.12 -3.93
C LEU A 126 14.31 0.46 -5.24
N ALA A 127 15.59 0.78 -5.28
CA ALA A 127 16.28 1.23 -6.50
C ALA A 127 16.21 0.17 -7.61
N ASP A 128 16.53 -1.07 -7.30
CA ASP A 128 16.43 -2.22 -8.21
C ASP A 128 14.99 -2.41 -8.75
N ILE A 129 13.98 -2.20 -7.90
CA ILE A 129 12.58 -2.22 -8.32
C ILE A 129 12.33 -1.12 -9.36
N PHE A 130 12.75 0.11 -9.10
CA PHE A 130 12.54 1.23 -10.02
C PHE A 130 13.15 1.00 -11.40
N GLU A 131 14.30 0.33 -11.48
CA GLU A 131 14.96 0.02 -12.76
C GLU A 131 14.24 -1.07 -13.56
N ARG A 132 13.51 -1.98 -12.90
CA ARG A 132 12.97 -3.20 -13.53
C ARG A 132 11.46 -3.22 -13.69
N VAL A 133 10.74 -2.26 -13.13
CA VAL A 133 9.27 -2.25 -13.20
C VAL A 133 8.72 -1.73 -14.52
N ASN A 134 7.50 -2.14 -14.82
CA ASN A 134 6.75 -1.58 -15.92
C ASN A 134 6.07 -0.28 -15.48
N TYR A 135 6.42 0.82 -16.12
CA TYR A 135 5.78 2.12 -15.94
C TYR A 135 4.48 2.25 -16.75
N PRO A 136 3.54 3.13 -16.38
CA PRO A 136 3.52 3.99 -15.18
C PRO A 136 3.32 3.23 -13.86
N ILE A 137 3.86 3.78 -12.77
CA ILE A 137 3.84 3.17 -11.45
C ILE A 137 3.09 4.02 -10.42
N LEU A 138 2.51 3.34 -9.41
CA LEU A 138 1.92 3.95 -8.22
C LEU A 138 2.68 3.49 -6.97
N LEU A 139 3.28 4.43 -6.26
CA LEU A 139 3.86 4.22 -4.93
C LEU A 139 2.81 4.49 -3.86
N HIS A 140 2.61 3.59 -2.91
CA HIS A 140 1.73 3.91 -1.80
C HIS A 140 2.23 3.34 -0.46
N CYS A 141 1.77 3.99 0.61
CA CYS A 141 1.85 3.45 1.96
C CYS A 141 0.48 3.62 2.65
N LYS A 142 0.39 3.65 3.98
CA LYS A 142 -0.91 3.85 4.65
C LYS A 142 -1.47 5.25 4.42
N SER A 143 -0.67 6.28 4.69
CA SER A 143 -1.06 7.69 4.60
C SER A 143 -0.65 8.38 3.29
N GLY A 144 0.30 7.80 2.54
CA GLY A 144 0.90 8.45 1.37
C GLY A 144 1.92 9.54 1.71
N ALA A 145 2.34 9.65 2.97
CA ALA A 145 3.31 10.66 3.44
C ALA A 145 4.71 10.06 3.58
N ASP A 146 5.05 9.51 4.76
CA ASP A 146 6.42 9.17 5.14
C ASP A 146 7.13 8.20 4.18
N ARG A 147 6.65 6.95 4.08
CA ARG A 147 7.27 5.91 3.23
C ARG A 147 7.16 6.23 1.74
N ALA A 148 6.00 6.73 1.32
CA ALA A 148 5.79 7.15 -0.07
C ALA A 148 6.61 8.42 -0.39
N GLY A 149 6.78 9.34 0.57
CA GLY A 149 7.68 10.48 0.46
C GLY A 149 9.14 10.05 0.31
N LEU A 150 9.62 9.16 1.19
CA LEU A 150 10.98 8.61 1.07
C LEU A 150 11.21 7.94 -0.30
N ALA A 151 10.27 7.10 -0.75
CA ALA A 151 10.37 6.45 -2.05
C ALA A 151 10.40 7.46 -3.21
N SER A 152 9.64 8.56 -3.10
CA SER A 152 9.66 9.65 -4.09
C SER A 152 11.03 10.34 -4.14
N VAL A 153 11.62 10.64 -2.98
CA VAL A 153 12.97 11.22 -2.91
C VAL A 153 14.01 10.28 -3.50
N MET A 154 13.94 8.99 -3.17
CA MET A 154 14.84 7.97 -3.72
C MET A 154 14.73 7.89 -5.24
N TYR A 155 13.52 8.00 -5.80
CA TYR A 155 13.31 8.02 -7.25
C TYR A 155 14.01 9.21 -7.89
N HIS A 156 13.87 10.42 -7.33
CA HIS A 156 14.55 11.62 -7.82
C HIS A 156 16.07 11.49 -7.76
N LEU A 157 16.61 11.00 -6.66
CA LEU A 157 18.06 10.90 -6.48
C LEU A 157 18.70 9.83 -7.37
N ILE A 158 18.08 8.66 -7.50
CA ILE A 158 18.69 7.50 -8.13
C ILE A 158 18.35 7.42 -9.61
N ILE A 159 17.10 7.63 -9.98
CA ILE A 159 16.64 7.45 -11.36
C ILE A 159 16.78 8.74 -12.16
N LEU A 160 16.42 9.88 -11.57
CA LEU A 160 16.48 11.17 -12.26
C LEU A 160 17.82 11.91 -12.05
N ASN A 161 18.69 11.38 -11.16
CA ASN A 161 19.95 12.04 -10.79
C ASN A 161 19.77 13.53 -10.40
N THR A 162 18.62 13.84 -9.80
CA THR A 162 18.32 15.20 -9.36
C THR A 162 19.18 15.53 -8.16
N PRO A 163 20.03 16.57 -8.19
CA PRO A 163 20.84 16.93 -7.03
C PRO A 163 19.93 17.33 -5.85
N PHE A 164 20.38 17.00 -4.66
CA PHE A 164 19.73 17.50 -3.43
C PHE A 164 19.88 19.03 -3.39
N PRO A 165 18.80 19.78 -3.03
CA PRO A 165 18.89 21.22 -2.86
C PRO A 165 19.75 21.60 -1.66
#